data_617bebba4caef53204c212cd7340df14
#
_entry.id   617bebba4caef53204c212cd7340df14
#
_cell.length_a   1.000
_cell.length_b   1.000
_cell.length_c   1.000
_cell.angle_alpha   90.00
_cell.angle_beta   90.00
_cell.angle_gamma   90.00
#
_symmetry.space_group_name_H-M   'P 1'
#
loop_
_entity.id
_entity.type
_entity.pdbx_description
1 polymer ?
#
loop_
_entity_poly.entity_id
_entity_poly.type
_entity_poly.pdbx_seq_one_letter_code
_entity_poly.pdbx_strand_id
1 'polypeptide(L)'
;MSENPTIQQSLAFVMEDVQAVAKKDRNNSQGFSFRGIDAVVNAVAPALRKHKVVVVPVVLEHQYGTVEVGKNRTPMSHVILKVSYKFIGIAGDAIEAVVVSEAMDSGDKAMSKAMSVAFRTALLQALALPTDEPDPDSVSYERSEPLPPATEDEYNSVHAGLMEADTAENLTAVAQTVGKYNFTADEKKFLRLVYTQRFTELTS
;
A
#
# COMPACT_ATOMS: atom_id res chain seq x y z
N MET A 1 -23.83 -6.08 44.46
CA MET A 1 -23.00 -5.22 43.58
C MET A 1 -22.85 -5.98 42.25
N SER A 2 -23.34 -5.46 41.16
CA SER A 2 -23.15 -6.12 39.87
C SER A 2 -21.65 -6.04 39.54
N GLU A 3 -21.03 -7.17 39.38
CA GLU A 3 -19.63 -7.25 38.89
C GLU A 3 -19.53 -6.55 37.50
N ASN A 4 -18.51 -5.72 37.34
CA ASN A 4 -18.23 -5.16 36.01
C ASN A 4 -17.93 -6.29 35.02
N PRO A 5 -18.38 -6.22 33.78
CA PRO A 5 -18.04 -7.22 32.76
C PRO A 5 -16.53 -7.25 32.52
N THR A 6 -16.00 -8.43 32.27
CA THR A 6 -14.61 -8.59 31.83
C THR A 6 -14.43 -7.96 30.45
N ILE A 7 -13.18 -7.69 30.06
CA ILE A 7 -12.91 -7.15 28.72
C ILE A 7 -13.40 -8.10 27.61
N GLN A 8 -13.32 -9.43 27.81
CA GLN A 8 -13.82 -10.43 26.88
C GLN A 8 -15.33 -10.33 26.71
N GLN A 9 -16.07 -10.19 27.82
CA GLN A 9 -17.52 -9.98 27.77
C GLN A 9 -17.88 -8.65 27.12
N SER A 10 -17.16 -7.58 27.45
CA SER A 10 -17.37 -6.27 26.85
C SER A 10 -17.14 -6.29 25.32
N LEU A 11 -16.11 -6.98 24.85
CA LEU A 11 -15.87 -7.13 23.42
C LEU A 11 -16.91 -8.02 22.72
N ALA A 12 -17.42 -9.07 23.38
CA ALA A 12 -18.54 -9.86 22.84
C ALA A 12 -19.77 -8.97 22.62
N PHE A 13 -20.12 -8.11 23.57
CA PHE A 13 -21.20 -7.14 23.40
C PHE A 13 -20.93 -6.11 22.30
N VAL A 14 -19.67 -5.67 22.13
CA VAL A 14 -19.28 -4.81 21.01
C VAL A 14 -19.53 -5.53 19.67
N MET A 15 -19.17 -6.81 19.57
CA MET A 15 -19.38 -7.62 18.37
C MET A 15 -20.87 -7.81 18.05
N GLU A 16 -21.71 -7.97 19.07
CA GLU A 16 -23.18 -8.06 18.90
C GLU A 16 -23.78 -6.76 18.37
N ASP A 17 -23.27 -5.60 18.84
CA ASP A 17 -23.78 -4.29 18.43
C ASP A 17 -23.27 -3.85 17.04
N VAL A 18 -22.08 -4.33 16.63
CA VAL A 18 -21.47 -3.95 15.35
C VAL A 18 -21.86 -4.94 14.26
N GLN A 19 -22.76 -4.51 13.39
CA GLN A 19 -23.11 -5.26 12.19
C GLN A 19 -22.02 -5.12 11.11
N ALA A 20 -22.24 -5.73 9.94
CA ALA A 20 -21.28 -5.67 8.83
C ALA A 20 -20.93 -4.23 8.42
N VAL A 21 -19.63 -3.98 8.24
CA VAL A 21 -19.13 -2.68 7.74
C VAL A 21 -19.08 -2.71 6.22
N ALA A 22 -19.92 -1.91 5.56
CA ALA A 22 -19.97 -1.86 4.09
C ALA A 22 -18.74 -1.13 3.50
N LYS A 23 -18.29 -1.59 2.32
CA LYS A 23 -17.30 -0.87 1.49
C LYS A 23 -17.95 0.35 0.87
N LYS A 24 -17.55 1.55 1.29
CA LYS A 24 -18.04 2.83 0.73
C LYS A 24 -16.95 3.61 0.00
N ASP A 25 -15.68 3.31 0.28
CA ASP A 25 -14.55 4.04 -0.27
C ASP A 25 -14.06 3.37 -1.56
N ARG A 26 -13.76 4.18 -2.58
CA ARG A 26 -13.26 3.72 -3.88
C ARG A 26 -11.88 4.29 -4.15
N ASN A 27 -10.93 3.43 -4.48
CA ASN A 27 -9.63 3.83 -5.00
C ASN A 27 -9.78 4.09 -6.52
N ASN A 28 -9.88 5.37 -6.90
CA ASN A 28 -10.10 5.75 -8.30
C ASN A 28 -8.89 5.47 -9.20
N SER A 29 -7.67 5.39 -8.65
CA SER A 29 -6.45 5.11 -9.41
C SER A 29 -6.24 3.63 -9.72
N GLN A 30 -6.79 2.74 -8.91
CA GLN A 30 -6.63 1.28 -9.06
C GLN A 30 -7.97 0.56 -9.28
N GLY A 31 -9.11 1.28 -9.27
CA GLY A 31 -10.42 0.78 -9.66
C GLY A 31 -11.13 -0.15 -8.68
N PHE A 32 -10.63 -0.33 -7.45
CA PHE A 32 -11.26 -1.17 -6.43
C PHE A 32 -11.90 -0.38 -5.28
N SER A 33 -12.91 -0.99 -4.65
CA SER A 33 -13.53 -0.45 -3.43
C SER A 33 -12.91 -1.06 -2.19
N PHE A 34 -12.66 -0.24 -1.17
CA PHE A 34 -12.07 -0.69 0.10
C PHE A 34 -12.83 -0.11 1.29
N ARG A 35 -12.58 -0.64 2.47
CA ARG A 35 -13.03 -0.05 3.74
C ARG A 35 -11.93 0.85 4.26
N GLY A 36 -12.14 2.16 4.18
CA GLY A 36 -11.28 3.12 4.85
C GLY A 36 -11.31 2.95 6.36
N ILE A 37 -10.29 3.45 7.04
CA ILE A 37 -10.23 3.47 8.51
C ILE A 37 -11.45 4.17 9.10
N ASP A 38 -11.91 5.25 8.48
CA ASP A 38 -13.05 6.04 8.96
C ASP A 38 -14.35 5.25 8.98
N ALA A 39 -14.61 4.42 7.94
CA ALA A 39 -15.78 3.57 7.88
C ALA A 39 -15.79 2.55 9.02
N VAL A 40 -14.64 1.92 9.31
CA VAL A 40 -14.51 0.93 10.38
C VAL A 40 -14.63 1.59 11.75
N VAL A 41 -13.92 2.70 11.99
CA VAL A 41 -13.97 3.43 13.27
C VAL A 41 -15.36 3.97 13.54
N ASN A 42 -16.03 4.56 12.54
CA ASN A 42 -17.39 5.09 12.70
C ASN A 42 -18.41 4.00 13.02
N ALA A 43 -18.22 2.79 12.53
CA ALA A 43 -19.09 1.65 12.87
C ALA A 43 -18.81 1.11 14.27
N VAL A 44 -17.55 1.02 14.68
CA VAL A 44 -17.14 0.34 15.92
C VAL A 44 -17.13 1.28 17.13
N ALA A 45 -16.73 2.55 16.98
CA ALA A 45 -16.54 3.47 18.08
C ALA A 45 -17.80 3.71 18.95
N PRO A 46 -19.03 3.75 18.41
CA PRO A 46 -20.24 3.85 19.25
C PRO A 46 -20.39 2.65 20.20
N ALA A 47 -20.15 1.42 19.71
CA ALA A 47 -20.25 0.21 20.52
C ALA A 47 -19.13 0.13 21.56
N LEU A 48 -17.87 0.49 21.20
CA LEU A 48 -16.77 0.58 22.17
C LEU A 48 -17.13 1.53 23.32
N ARG A 49 -17.66 2.73 23.02
CA ARG A 49 -18.09 3.69 24.05
C ARG A 49 -19.24 3.15 24.89
N LYS A 50 -20.24 2.52 24.27
CA LYS A 50 -21.40 1.92 24.97
C LYS A 50 -20.94 0.89 26.01
N HIS A 51 -20.01 0.02 25.62
CA HIS A 51 -19.48 -1.05 26.46
C HIS A 51 -18.20 -0.67 27.22
N LYS A 52 -17.85 0.63 27.22
CA LYS A 52 -16.77 1.24 28.03
C LYS A 52 -15.40 0.60 27.78
N VAL A 53 -15.12 0.27 26.51
CA VAL A 53 -13.83 -0.24 26.06
C VAL A 53 -13.00 0.89 25.48
N VAL A 54 -11.78 1.03 25.96
CA VAL A 54 -10.77 1.96 25.43
C VAL A 54 -9.75 1.18 24.63
N VAL A 55 -9.35 1.71 23.46
CA VAL A 55 -8.31 1.09 22.62
C VAL A 55 -7.10 1.99 22.57
N VAL A 56 -5.93 1.47 22.97
CA VAL A 56 -4.67 2.21 23.03
C VAL A 56 -3.63 1.55 22.14
N PRO A 57 -3.07 2.25 21.13
CA PRO A 57 -1.98 1.73 20.31
C PRO A 57 -0.62 1.87 21.01
N VAL A 58 0.23 0.85 20.87
CA VAL A 58 1.64 0.87 21.26
C VAL A 58 2.48 0.40 20.07
N VAL A 59 3.29 1.27 19.51
CA VAL A 59 4.22 0.90 18.44
C VAL A 59 5.36 0.10 19.07
N LEU A 60 5.50 -1.16 18.65
CA LEU A 60 6.53 -2.07 19.13
C LEU A 60 7.81 -1.97 18.29
N GLU A 61 7.64 -1.94 16.98
CA GLU A 61 8.74 -1.91 16.01
C GLU A 61 8.33 -1.10 14.78
N HIS A 62 9.28 -0.43 14.16
CA HIS A 62 9.08 0.23 12.87
C HIS A 62 10.35 0.23 12.04
N GLN A 63 10.18 0.21 10.73
CA GLN A 63 11.23 0.44 9.74
C GLN A 63 10.76 1.58 8.83
N TYR A 64 11.65 2.50 8.54
CA TYR A 64 11.39 3.62 7.64
C TYR A 64 12.48 3.67 6.59
N GLY A 65 12.09 3.67 5.32
CA GLY A 65 12.99 3.69 4.20
C GLY A 65 12.41 4.42 2.99
N THR A 66 13.15 4.41 1.90
CA THR A 66 12.71 4.91 0.61
C THR A 66 12.77 3.78 -0.40
N VAL A 67 11.71 3.62 -1.18
CA VAL A 67 11.63 2.64 -2.27
C VAL A 67 11.27 3.35 -3.57
N GLU A 68 11.76 2.84 -4.68
CA GLU A 68 11.39 3.34 -6.00
C GLU A 68 10.21 2.53 -6.55
N VAL A 69 9.15 3.22 -6.96
CA VAL A 69 7.90 2.58 -7.39
C VAL A 69 7.54 2.97 -8.83
N GLY A 70 7.04 1.98 -9.57
CA GLY A 70 6.54 2.15 -10.93
C GLY A 70 7.62 2.32 -12.00
N LYS A 71 7.18 2.45 -13.26
CA LYS A 71 8.07 2.58 -14.42
C LYS A 71 8.98 3.82 -14.35
N ASN A 72 8.53 4.87 -13.69
CA ASN A 72 9.25 6.13 -13.55
C ASN A 72 10.19 6.16 -12.34
N ARG A 73 10.33 5.05 -11.59
CA ARG A 73 11.17 4.94 -10.40
C ARG A 73 10.93 6.09 -9.42
N THR A 74 9.65 6.42 -9.20
CA THR A 74 9.28 7.51 -8.28
C THR A 74 9.69 7.14 -6.87
N PRO A 75 10.54 7.94 -6.19
CA PRO A 75 10.91 7.66 -4.81
C PRO A 75 9.69 7.86 -3.90
N MET A 76 9.43 6.88 -3.06
CA MET A 76 8.36 6.91 -2.07
C MET A 76 8.88 6.54 -0.70
N SER A 77 8.43 7.25 0.32
CA SER A 77 8.63 6.84 1.71
C SER A 77 7.89 5.52 1.94
N HIS A 78 8.57 4.53 2.51
CA HIS A 78 8.01 3.22 2.83
C HIS A 78 8.18 2.97 4.32
N VAL A 79 7.08 2.61 4.98
CA VAL A 79 7.03 2.30 6.41
C VAL A 79 6.47 0.92 6.60
N ILE A 80 7.16 0.11 7.41
CA ILE A 80 6.65 -1.13 7.98
C ILE A 80 6.60 -0.94 9.48
N LEU A 81 5.48 -1.27 10.13
CA LEU A 81 5.38 -1.19 11.57
C LEU A 81 4.62 -2.37 12.18
N LYS A 82 4.97 -2.64 13.44
CA LYS A 82 4.32 -3.62 14.30
C LYS A 82 3.71 -2.87 15.48
N VAL A 83 2.40 -2.99 15.64
CA VAL A 83 1.64 -2.25 16.65
C VAL A 83 0.86 -3.23 17.50
N SER A 84 0.92 -3.05 18.83
CA SER A 84 0.00 -3.68 19.77
C SER A 84 -1.15 -2.72 20.06
N TYR A 85 -2.38 -3.18 19.88
CA TYR A 85 -3.60 -2.48 20.30
C TYR A 85 -4.14 -3.12 21.57
N LYS A 86 -4.10 -2.36 22.68
CA LYS A 86 -4.64 -2.79 23.98
C LYS A 86 -6.10 -2.39 24.08
N PHE A 87 -6.98 -3.38 24.18
CA PHE A 87 -8.39 -3.19 24.49
C PHE A 87 -8.55 -3.28 26.01
N ILE A 88 -8.91 -2.18 26.64
CA ILE A 88 -8.98 -2.05 28.09
C ILE A 88 -10.43 -1.92 28.51
N GLY A 89 -10.89 -2.83 29.38
CA GLY A 89 -12.24 -2.83 29.96
C GLY A 89 -12.37 -1.91 31.16
N ILE A 90 -13.62 -1.73 31.61
CA ILE A 90 -13.95 -0.87 32.77
C ILE A 90 -13.35 -1.37 34.09
N ALA A 91 -13.07 -2.68 34.18
CA ALA A 91 -12.42 -3.29 35.34
C ALA A 91 -10.90 -3.07 35.34
N GLY A 92 -10.34 -2.48 34.26
CA GLY A 92 -8.90 -2.30 34.08
C GLY A 92 -8.19 -3.53 33.50
N ASP A 93 -8.92 -4.61 33.25
CA ASP A 93 -8.41 -5.77 32.52
C ASP A 93 -8.24 -5.45 31.02
N ALA A 94 -7.33 -6.15 30.37
CA ALA A 94 -7.02 -5.85 28.98
C ALA A 94 -6.65 -7.12 28.20
N ILE A 95 -6.92 -7.08 26.90
CA ILE A 95 -6.35 -8.00 25.90
C ILE A 95 -5.60 -7.21 24.83
N GLU A 96 -4.69 -7.85 24.15
CA GLU A 96 -3.86 -7.23 23.13
C GLU A 96 -4.05 -7.90 21.77
N ALA A 97 -4.14 -7.07 20.72
CA ALA A 97 -4.07 -7.51 19.33
C ALA A 97 -2.81 -6.91 18.69
N VAL A 98 -1.88 -7.75 18.27
CA VAL A 98 -0.65 -7.31 17.60
C VAL A 98 -0.82 -7.48 16.10
N VAL A 99 -0.59 -6.42 15.35
CA VAL A 99 -0.68 -6.39 13.89
C VAL A 99 0.58 -5.80 13.28
N VAL A 100 0.90 -6.28 12.07
CA VAL A 100 1.94 -5.71 11.22
C VAL A 100 1.24 -5.03 10.05
N SER A 101 1.73 -3.86 9.66
CA SER A 101 1.21 -3.12 8.51
C SER A 101 2.32 -2.39 7.79
N GLU A 102 2.05 -2.09 6.53
CA GLU A 102 2.94 -1.29 5.70
C GLU A 102 2.16 -0.21 4.94
N ALA A 103 2.85 0.86 4.59
CA ALA A 103 2.32 1.87 3.70
C ALA A 103 3.42 2.61 2.95
N MET A 104 3.08 3.10 1.77
CA MET A 104 3.92 3.97 0.97
C MET A 104 3.25 5.31 0.76
N ASP A 105 4.08 6.36 0.70
CA ASP A 105 3.62 7.72 0.41
C ASP A 105 4.70 8.50 -0.33
N SER A 106 4.31 9.30 -1.32
CA SER A 106 5.24 10.18 -2.04
C SER A 106 5.66 11.43 -1.26
N GLY A 107 5.02 11.68 -0.11
CA GLY A 107 5.29 12.78 0.80
C GLY A 107 5.63 12.30 2.21
N ASP A 108 5.06 12.95 3.21
CA ASP A 108 5.35 12.77 4.64
C ASP A 108 4.34 11.88 5.39
N LYS A 109 3.37 11.27 4.69
CA LYS A 109 2.23 10.60 5.32
C LYS A 109 2.35 9.07 5.43
N ALA A 110 3.48 8.47 5.06
CA ALA A 110 3.66 7.02 5.09
C ALA A 110 3.39 6.43 6.49
N MET A 111 3.91 7.04 7.54
CA MET A 111 3.70 6.60 8.93
C MET A 111 2.21 6.66 9.31
N SER A 112 1.53 7.77 9.05
CA SER A 112 0.11 7.95 9.36
C SER A 112 -0.77 6.96 8.59
N LYS A 113 -0.44 6.69 7.32
CA LYS A 113 -1.12 5.68 6.51
C LYS A 113 -0.92 4.28 7.09
N ALA A 114 0.31 3.90 7.46
CA ALA A 114 0.60 2.61 8.06
C ALA A 114 -0.14 2.42 9.40
N MET A 115 -0.17 3.44 10.26
CA MET A 115 -0.94 3.43 11.50
C MET A 115 -2.45 3.25 11.26
N SER A 116 -2.99 3.91 10.24
CA SER A 116 -4.40 3.77 9.85
C SER A 116 -4.73 2.37 9.37
N VAL A 117 -3.85 1.77 8.55
CA VAL A 117 -3.98 0.38 8.08
C VAL A 117 -3.92 -0.58 9.27
N ALA A 118 -2.94 -0.40 10.18
CA ALA A 118 -2.79 -1.22 11.38
C ALA A 118 -4.05 -1.19 12.25
N PHE A 119 -4.60 0.00 12.53
CA PHE A 119 -5.78 0.14 13.37
C PHE A 119 -7.01 -0.50 12.75
N ARG A 120 -7.25 -0.25 11.47
CA ARG A 120 -8.33 -0.90 10.72
C ARG A 120 -8.22 -2.42 10.80
N THR A 121 -7.04 -2.97 10.57
CA THR A 121 -6.77 -4.42 10.61
C THR A 121 -7.02 -4.98 12.01
N ALA A 122 -6.53 -4.30 13.05
CA ALA A 122 -6.75 -4.70 14.43
C ALA A 122 -8.24 -4.78 14.78
N LEU A 123 -9.04 -3.75 14.42
CA LEU A 123 -10.48 -3.74 14.70
C LEU A 123 -11.21 -4.84 13.93
N LEU A 124 -10.93 -5.01 12.64
CA LEU A 124 -11.58 -6.04 11.82
C LEU A 124 -11.30 -7.46 12.34
N GLN A 125 -10.05 -7.74 12.71
CA GLN A 125 -9.63 -9.08 13.14
C GLN A 125 -10.00 -9.36 14.60
N ALA A 126 -9.76 -8.41 15.52
CA ALA A 126 -10.04 -8.61 16.94
C ALA A 126 -11.55 -8.73 17.24
N LEU A 127 -12.39 -8.08 16.44
CA LEU A 127 -13.84 -8.11 16.58
C LEU A 127 -14.51 -9.08 15.58
N ALA A 128 -13.75 -9.82 14.80
CA ALA A 128 -14.24 -10.75 13.78
C ALA A 128 -15.36 -10.12 12.92
N LEU A 129 -15.18 -8.85 12.52
CA LEU A 129 -16.21 -8.13 11.79
C LEU A 129 -16.45 -8.76 10.42
N PRO A 130 -17.72 -9.01 10.05
CA PRO A 130 -18.04 -9.57 8.74
C PRO A 130 -17.49 -8.69 7.61
N THR A 131 -16.84 -9.32 6.67
CA THR A 131 -16.37 -8.69 5.45
C THR A 131 -17.14 -9.29 4.28
N ASP A 132 -17.82 -8.46 3.48
CA ASP A 132 -18.39 -8.89 2.19
C ASP A 132 -17.31 -8.95 1.09
N GLU A 133 -16.05 -9.14 1.50
CA GLU A 133 -14.93 -9.22 0.55
C GLU A 133 -14.82 -10.63 0.00
N PRO A 134 -14.64 -10.78 -1.32
CA PRO A 134 -14.13 -12.04 -1.85
C PRO A 134 -12.79 -12.31 -1.14
N ASP A 135 -12.57 -13.56 -0.82
CA ASP A 135 -11.33 -14.04 -0.23
C ASP A 135 -10.15 -13.49 -1.03
N PRO A 136 -9.19 -12.78 -0.41
CA PRO A 136 -7.98 -12.31 -1.10
C PRO A 136 -7.24 -13.45 -1.82
N ASP A 137 -7.33 -14.68 -1.30
CA ASP A 137 -6.73 -15.87 -1.91
C ASP A 137 -7.50 -16.35 -3.15
N SER A 138 -8.73 -15.84 -3.38
CA SER A 138 -9.53 -16.20 -4.57
C SER A 138 -8.99 -15.53 -5.85
N VAL A 139 -8.13 -14.53 -5.74
CA VAL A 139 -7.50 -13.83 -6.87
C VAL A 139 -6.00 -13.70 -6.59
N SER A 140 -5.25 -14.72 -6.95
CA SER A 140 -3.79 -14.63 -7.00
C SER A 140 -3.39 -13.83 -8.24
N TYR A 141 -2.85 -12.65 -8.04
CA TYR A 141 -2.08 -11.99 -9.10
C TYR A 141 -0.73 -12.71 -9.18
N GLU A 142 -0.50 -13.47 -10.25
CA GLU A 142 0.85 -13.90 -10.57
C GLU A 142 1.73 -12.65 -10.64
N ARG A 143 2.73 -12.58 -9.77
CA ARG A 143 3.78 -11.58 -9.92
C ARG A 143 4.43 -11.90 -11.25
N SER A 144 4.31 -11.01 -12.24
CA SER A 144 5.06 -11.13 -13.48
C SER A 144 6.53 -11.34 -13.09
N GLU A 145 7.11 -12.43 -13.59
CA GLU A 145 8.54 -12.68 -13.38
C GLU A 145 9.33 -11.43 -13.80
N PRO A 146 10.35 -11.05 -13.04
CA PRO A 146 11.21 -9.96 -13.44
C PRO A 146 11.74 -10.27 -14.84
N LEU A 147 11.64 -9.30 -15.74
CA LEU A 147 12.24 -9.45 -17.07
C LEU A 147 13.71 -9.85 -16.90
N PRO A 148 14.20 -10.84 -17.66
CA PRO A 148 15.62 -11.18 -17.65
C PRO A 148 16.46 -9.94 -17.99
N PRO A 149 17.72 -9.86 -17.55
CA PRO A 149 18.60 -8.78 -17.96
C PRO A 149 18.61 -8.64 -19.49
N ALA A 150 18.56 -7.41 -19.97
CA ALA A 150 18.61 -7.17 -21.40
C ALA A 150 19.93 -7.67 -21.98
N THR A 151 19.88 -8.25 -23.17
CA THR A 151 21.04 -8.68 -23.90
C THR A 151 21.75 -7.49 -24.56
N GLU A 152 23.02 -7.67 -24.90
CA GLU A 152 23.81 -6.68 -25.65
C GLU A 152 23.19 -6.36 -27.03
N ASP A 153 22.60 -7.35 -27.68
CA ASP A 153 21.91 -7.17 -28.96
C ASP A 153 20.65 -6.31 -28.82
N GLU A 154 19.88 -6.51 -27.76
CA GLU A 154 18.70 -5.69 -27.47
C GLU A 154 19.10 -4.24 -27.16
N TYR A 155 20.17 -4.02 -26.40
CA TYR A 155 20.72 -2.70 -26.15
C TYR A 155 21.18 -2.03 -27.45
N ASN A 156 21.96 -2.73 -28.28
CA ASN A 156 22.47 -2.22 -29.53
C ASN A 156 21.33 -1.88 -30.51
N SER A 157 20.28 -2.71 -30.56
CA SER A 157 19.10 -2.47 -31.39
C SER A 157 18.37 -1.19 -30.99
N VAL A 158 18.14 -0.97 -29.69
CA VAL A 158 17.49 0.26 -29.20
C VAL A 158 18.39 1.48 -29.43
N HIS A 159 19.68 1.36 -29.17
CA HIS A 159 20.64 2.44 -29.38
C HIS A 159 20.71 2.84 -30.87
N ALA A 160 20.82 1.88 -31.77
CA ALA A 160 20.81 2.12 -33.21
C ALA A 160 19.51 2.80 -33.68
N GLY A 161 18.36 2.32 -33.21
CA GLY A 161 17.07 2.91 -33.49
C GLY A 161 16.94 4.37 -33.04
N LEU A 162 17.55 4.74 -31.91
CA LEU A 162 17.59 6.13 -31.47
C LEU A 162 18.51 6.99 -32.34
N MET A 163 19.61 6.43 -32.82
CA MET A 163 20.58 7.14 -33.68
C MET A 163 20.05 7.33 -35.09
N GLU A 164 19.33 6.36 -35.64
CA GLU A 164 18.81 6.32 -37.01
C GLU A 164 17.46 7.03 -37.17
N ALA A 165 16.78 7.38 -36.06
CA ALA A 165 15.51 8.08 -36.13
C ALA A 165 15.63 9.40 -36.91
N ASP A 166 14.79 9.57 -37.92
CA ASP A 166 14.77 10.70 -38.84
C ASP A 166 13.75 11.78 -38.45
N THR A 167 12.81 11.45 -37.55
CA THR A 167 11.79 12.37 -37.03
C THR A 167 11.69 12.29 -35.51
N ALA A 168 11.22 13.35 -34.86
CA ALA A 168 10.96 13.38 -33.42
C ALA A 168 9.90 12.35 -32.99
N GLU A 169 8.94 12.03 -33.89
CA GLU A 169 7.92 11.01 -33.64
C GLU A 169 8.53 9.60 -33.63
N ASN A 170 9.36 9.26 -34.63
CA ASN A 170 10.06 7.98 -34.70
C ASN A 170 11.03 7.82 -33.53
N LEU A 171 11.76 8.87 -33.18
CA LEU A 171 12.65 8.89 -32.03
C LEU A 171 11.89 8.59 -30.71
N THR A 172 10.71 9.20 -30.54
CA THR A 172 9.87 8.98 -29.35
C THR A 172 9.31 7.55 -29.33
N ALA A 173 8.91 7.02 -30.49
CA ALA A 173 8.43 5.65 -30.60
C ALA A 173 9.51 4.63 -30.18
N VAL A 174 10.77 4.81 -30.63
CA VAL A 174 11.91 3.98 -30.20
C VAL A 174 12.14 4.13 -28.69
N ALA A 175 12.14 5.34 -28.17
CA ALA A 175 12.34 5.58 -26.73
C ALA A 175 11.30 4.86 -25.85
N GLN A 176 10.05 4.73 -26.32
CA GLN A 176 9.00 3.96 -25.60
C GLN A 176 9.31 2.47 -25.50
N THR A 177 10.13 1.92 -26.42
CA THR A 177 10.51 0.50 -26.36
C THR A 177 11.48 0.18 -25.24
N VAL A 178 12.24 1.17 -24.74
CA VAL A 178 13.20 1.00 -23.62
C VAL A 178 12.53 0.34 -22.40
N GLY A 179 11.25 0.63 -22.15
CA GLY A 179 10.48 0.04 -21.04
C GLY A 179 10.15 -1.45 -21.19
N LYS A 180 10.40 -2.05 -22.37
CA LYS A 180 10.16 -3.49 -22.63
C LYS A 180 11.33 -4.35 -22.20
N TYR A 181 12.49 -3.74 -21.94
CA TYR A 181 13.73 -4.43 -21.61
C TYR A 181 14.22 -4.08 -20.21
N ASN A 182 14.90 -5.01 -19.58
CA ASN A 182 15.48 -4.82 -18.26
C ASN A 182 16.94 -4.34 -18.36
N PHE A 183 17.13 -3.14 -18.91
CA PHE A 183 18.42 -2.46 -18.97
C PHE A 183 18.90 -2.05 -17.58
N THR A 184 20.21 -2.03 -17.39
CA THR A 184 20.89 -1.50 -16.20
C THR A 184 20.62 0.02 -16.04
N ALA A 185 20.91 0.55 -14.86
CA ALA A 185 20.77 1.97 -14.60
C ALA A 185 21.66 2.84 -15.49
N ASP A 186 22.88 2.36 -15.76
CA ASP A 186 23.86 3.08 -16.59
C ASP A 186 23.46 3.04 -18.06
N GLU A 187 23.00 1.91 -18.59
CA GLU A 187 22.47 1.79 -19.95
C GLU A 187 21.25 2.70 -20.16
N LYS A 188 20.30 2.70 -19.23
CA LYS A 188 19.13 3.61 -19.29
C LYS A 188 19.54 5.09 -19.28
N LYS A 189 20.54 5.42 -18.47
CA LYS A 189 21.08 6.79 -18.41
C LYS A 189 21.71 7.20 -19.75
N PHE A 190 22.48 6.31 -20.36
CA PHE A 190 23.11 6.57 -21.64
C PHE A 190 22.10 6.69 -22.77
N LEU A 191 21.14 5.76 -22.89
CA LEU A 191 20.07 5.83 -23.89
C LEU A 191 19.25 7.11 -23.77
N ARG A 192 19.01 7.58 -22.54
CA ARG A 192 18.33 8.85 -22.30
C ARG A 192 19.13 10.06 -22.78
N LEU A 193 20.44 10.02 -22.63
CA LEU A 193 21.36 11.06 -23.11
C LEU A 193 21.31 11.13 -24.63
N VAL A 194 21.41 9.97 -25.30
CA VAL A 194 21.29 9.86 -26.77
C VAL A 194 19.96 10.39 -27.25
N TYR A 195 18.85 9.99 -26.63
CA TYR A 195 17.51 10.52 -26.94
C TYR A 195 17.46 12.04 -26.86
N THR A 196 17.96 12.62 -25.77
CA THR A 196 17.89 14.08 -25.55
C THR A 196 18.70 14.83 -26.59
N GLN A 197 19.88 14.35 -26.94
CA GLN A 197 20.73 14.94 -27.97
C GLN A 197 20.06 14.88 -29.34
N ARG A 198 19.58 13.70 -29.75
CA ARG A 198 18.89 13.53 -31.04
C ARG A 198 17.58 14.31 -31.14
N PHE A 199 16.84 14.40 -30.03
CA PHE A 199 15.60 15.19 -30.00
C PHE A 199 15.88 16.67 -30.24
N THR A 200 16.96 17.20 -29.66
CA THR A 200 17.36 18.60 -29.90
C THR A 200 17.78 18.80 -31.36
N GLU A 201 18.53 17.88 -31.96
CA GLU A 201 18.96 17.95 -33.37
C GLU A 201 17.76 17.91 -34.35
N LEU A 202 16.73 17.11 -34.06
CA LEU A 202 15.57 16.95 -34.93
C LEU A 202 14.52 18.08 -34.76
N THR A 203 14.63 18.88 -33.70
CA THR A 203 13.68 19.97 -33.40
C THR A 203 14.29 21.38 -33.53
N SER A 204 15.58 21.50 -33.89
CA SER A 204 16.29 22.74 -34.18
C SER A 204 16.18 23.12 -35.66
#